data_b8bcbdf0f88de1e4cc781e943e33f0f3
#
_entry.id   b8bcbdf0f88de1e4cc781e943e33f0f3
#
_cell.length_a   1.000
_cell.length_b   1.000
_cell.length_c   1.000
_cell.angle_alpha   90.00
_cell.angle_beta   90.00
_cell.angle_gamma   90.00
#
_symmetry.space_group_name_H-M   'P 1'
#
loop_
_entity.id
_entity.type
_entity.pdbx_description
1 polymer ?
#
loop_
_entity_poly.entity_id
_entity_poly.type
_entity_poly.pdbx_seq_one_letter_code
_entity_poly.pdbx_strand_id
1 'polypeptide(L)'
;MERTESIKDSGGWLQRYVHASTTCHCDMTFSVFLPPQAHDNKVPVLYYLSGLTCTDDNVRSKAGAQRYAAEHGIALVMPDTSPRGDDVADDPERYDLGKGAGFYVNATLAPWASHYHMYDYVNRELPQLIESSQPVVADKKSITGHSMGGHGALISALREQGGYRSASAFAPICNPVNCGWGEGCFGAYLGEDKQQWQQWDASELLKAGADCPPLLVDQGEADTFLADQLNTQTLIDICAERKLDATVRMQPNYDHSYYFISSFIGEHIAFHAKHLQ
;
A
#
# COMPACT_ATOMS: atom_id res chain seq x y z
N MET A 1 -8.77 14.66 14.26
CA MET A 1 -8.19 14.80 12.91
C MET A 1 -8.18 16.28 12.53
N GLU A 2 -7.03 16.80 12.17
CA GLU A 2 -6.81 18.17 11.72
C GLU A 2 -6.42 18.18 10.24
N ARG A 3 -7.06 19.05 9.44
CA ARG A 3 -6.67 19.26 8.04
C ARG A 3 -5.60 20.34 7.97
N THR A 4 -4.39 19.95 7.57
CA THR A 4 -3.22 20.81 7.50
C THR A 4 -3.03 21.46 6.12
N GLU A 5 -3.61 20.87 5.06
CA GLU A 5 -3.50 21.39 3.69
C GLU A 5 -4.78 21.11 2.89
N SER A 6 -5.09 21.97 1.92
CA SER A 6 -6.17 21.77 0.95
C SER A 6 -5.81 22.49 -0.36
N ILE A 7 -5.61 21.72 -1.42
CA ILE A 7 -5.17 22.18 -2.75
C ILE A 7 -6.19 21.77 -3.79
N LYS A 8 -6.50 22.66 -4.72
CA LYS A 8 -7.34 22.35 -5.88
C LYS A 8 -6.51 21.58 -6.90
N ASP A 9 -6.93 20.36 -7.25
CA ASP A 9 -6.26 19.50 -8.23
C ASP A 9 -7.29 18.73 -9.06
N SER A 10 -7.09 18.62 -10.36
CA SER A 10 -7.91 17.83 -11.30
C SER A 10 -9.43 18.03 -11.13
N GLY A 11 -9.86 19.25 -10.81
CA GLY A 11 -11.26 19.57 -10.54
C GLY A 11 -11.75 19.18 -9.14
N GLY A 12 -11.03 18.35 -8.42
CA GLY A 12 -11.29 17.91 -7.05
C GLY A 12 -10.47 18.66 -6.00
N TRP A 13 -10.29 18.04 -4.85
CA TRP A 13 -9.53 18.58 -3.71
C TRP A 13 -8.52 17.56 -3.21
N LEU A 14 -7.24 17.93 -3.19
CA LEU A 14 -6.18 17.19 -2.51
C LEU A 14 -5.99 17.80 -1.12
N GLN A 15 -6.19 16.99 -0.09
CA GLN A 15 -6.19 17.42 1.30
C GLN A 15 -5.22 16.58 2.12
N ARG A 16 -4.53 17.18 3.06
CA ARG A 16 -3.63 16.51 3.99
C ARG A 16 -4.14 16.63 5.41
N TYR A 17 -4.00 15.56 6.15
CA TYR A 17 -4.50 15.45 7.52
C TYR A 17 -3.46 14.88 8.46
N VAL A 18 -3.55 15.30 9.72
CA VAL A 18 -2.84 14.72 10.86
C VAL A 18 -3.87 14.31 11.92
N HIS A 19 -3.66 13.16 12.54
CA HIS A 19 -4.49 12.71 13.66
C HIS A 19 -3.67 11.89 14.65
N ALA A 20 -4.04 11.97 15.95
CA ALA A 20 -3.52 11.07 16.95
C ALA A 20 -4.06 9.65 16.71
N SER A 21 -3.17 8.74 16.32
CA SER A 21 -3.51 7.35 16.08
C SER A 21 -3.56 6.57 17.39
N THR A 22 -4.66 5.85 17.58
CA THR A 22 -4.80 4.92 18.71
C THR A 22 -4.10 3.59 18.45
N THR A 23 -3.86 3.25 17.20
CA THR A 23 -3.18 2.04 16.76
C THR A 23 -1.66 2.19 16.81
N CYS A 24 -1.14 3.30 16.27
CA CYS A 24 0.29 3.58 16.24
C CYS A 24 0.81 4.37 17.45
N HIS A 25 -0.07 4.84 18.34
CA HIS A 25 0.26 5.62 19.54
C HIS A 25 1.13 6.86 19.28
N CYS A 26 0.95 7.49 18.13
CA CYS A 26 1.62 8.72 17.72
C CYS A 26 0.73 9.48 16.72
N ASP A 27 1.15 10.68 16.35
CA ASP A 27 0.50 11.40 15.27
C ASP A 27 0.82 10.74 13.92
N MET A 28 -0.24 10.41 13.18
CA MET A 28 -0.14 9.84 11.85
C MET A 28 -0.63 10.84 10.80
N THR A 29 0.08 10.88 9.67
CA THR A 29 -0.23 11.75 8.54
C THR A 29 -0.78 10.93 7.38
N PHE A 30 -1.77 11.46 6.68
CA PHE A 30 -2.25 10.91 5.42
C PHE A 30 -2.79 12.01 4.51
N SER A 31 -2.81 11.74 3.21
CA SER A 31 -3.43 12.60 2.20
C SER A 31 -4.66 11.95 1.61
N VAL A 32 -5.65 12.75 1.24
CA VAL A 32 -6.88 12.32 0.56
C VAL A 32 -7.08 13.19 -0.67
N PHE A 33 -7.28 12.55 -1.82
CA PHE A 33 -7.84 13.23 -2.99
C PHE A 33 -9.32 12.91 -3.08
N LEU A 34 -10.15 13.94 -3.10
CA LEU A 34 -11.58 13.85 -3.32
C LEU A 34 -11.88 14.31 -4.77
N PRO A 35 -12.39 13.44 -5.63
CA PRO A 35 -12.70 13.80 -7.01
C PRO A 35 -13.88 14.79 -7.07
N PRO A 36 -14.12 15.48 -8.21
CA PRO A 36 -15.25 16.42 -8.35
C PRO A 36 -16.60 15.82 -7.95
N GLN A 37 -16.82 14.55 -8.24
CA GLN A 37 -18.07 13.81 -7.96
C GLN A 37 -18.36 13.69 -6.46
N ALA A 38 -17.32 13.77 -5.63
CA ALA A 38 -17.45 13.71 -4.17
C ALA A 38 -18.11 14.96 -3.55
N HIS A 39 -18.34 16.01 -4.35
CA HIS A 39 -19.07 17.20 -3.89
C HIS A 39 -20.53 16.88 -3.58
N ASP A 40 -21.18 16.09 -4.43
CA ASP A 40 -22.62 15.83 -4.34
C ASP A 40 -22.96 14.38 -3.96
N ASN A 41 -22.00 13.47 -4.03
CA ASN A 41 -22.21 12.04 -3.83
C ASN A 41 -21.10 11.41 -2.97
N LYS A 42 -21.40 10.26 -2.37
CA LYS A 42 -20.37 9.36 -1.87
C LYS A 42 -19.71 8.63 -3.05
N VAL A 43 -18.40 8.49 -3.01
CA VAL A 43 -17.59 7.86 -4.09
C VAL A 43 -16.85 6.63 -3.59
N PRO A 44 -16.48 5.68 -4.46
CA PRO A 44 -15.56 4.60 -4.11
C PRO A 44 -14.19 5.12 -3.67
N VAL A 45 -13.41 4.29 -2.97
CA VAL A 45 -12.10 4.68 -2.46
C VAL A 45 -11.02 3.68 -2.86
N LEU A 46 -9.87 4.20 -3.25
CA LEU A 46 -8.64 3.45 -3.50
C LEU A 46 -7.57 3.88 -2.48
N TYR A 47 -7.09 2.94 -1.68
CA TYR A 47 -5.96 3.13 -0.79
C TYR A 47 -4.67 2.90 -1.56
N TYR A 48 -3.73 3.84 -1.51
CA TYR A 48 -2.41 3.73 -2.12
C TYR A 48 -1.32 3.69 -1.05
N LEU A 49 -0.59 2.59 -0.98
CA LEU A 49 0.49 2.37 -0.05
C LEU A 49 1.84 2.66 -0.72
N SER A 50 2.61 3.58 -0.15
CA SER A 50 3.92 3.97 -0.68
C SER A 50 5.04 3.01 -0.26
N GLY A 51 6.15 3.05 -0.98
CA GLY A 51 7.34 2.23 -0.76
C GLY A 51 8.27 2.75 0.34
N LEU A 52 9.40 2.07 0.51
CA LEU A 52 10.45 2.44 1.47
C LEU A 52 10.86 3.89 1.33
N THR A 53 11.13 4.54 2.47
CA THR A 53 11.58 5.93 2.61
C THR A 53 10.56 7.00 2.21
N CYS A 54 9.42 6.61 1.65
CA CYS A 54 8.37 7.53 1.25
C CYS A 54 7.53 8.00 2.44
N THR A 55 6.76 9.05 2.18
CA THR A 55 5.65 9.54 3.03
C THR A 55 4.36 9.56 2.21
N ASP A 56 3.30 10.13 2.74
CA ASP A 56 2.06 10.44 2.01
C ASP A 56 2.29 11.36 0.80
N ASP A 57 3.39 12.16 0.81
CA ASP A 57 3.67 13.17 -0.21
C ASP A 57 4.22 12.60 -1.53
N ASN A 58 4.91 11.46 -1.49
CA ASN A 58 5.57 10.96 -2.69
C ASN A 58 4.58 10.62 -3.81
N VAL A 59 3.55 9.84 -3.53
CA VAL A 59 2.57 9.45 -4.54
C VAL A 59 1.70 10.64 -4.98
N ARG A 60 1.25 11.47 -4.05
CA ARG A 60 0.37 12.60 -4.36
C ARG A 60 1.03 13.64 -5.26
N SER A 61 2.36 13.80 -5.15
CA SER A 61 3.11 14.78 -5.94
C SER A 61 3.76 14.21 -7.19
N LYS A 62 4.01 12.90 -7.29
CA LYS A 62 4.84 12.31 -8.34
C LYS A 62 4.10 11.36 -9.29
N ALA A 63 3.02 10.71 -8.84
CA ALA A 63 2.35 9.67 -9.63
C ALA A 63 1.39 10.21 -10.69
N GLY A 64 0.87 11.43 -10.54
CA GLY A 64 -0.17 11.97 -11.42
C GLY A 64 -1.51 11.22 -11.35
N ALA A 65 -1.76 10.54 -10.22
CA ALA A 65 -2.91 9.67 -10.02
C ALA A 65 -4.25 10.42 -9.97
N GLN A 66 -4.25 11.66 -9.47
CA GLN A 66 -5.45 12.44 -9.19
C GLN A 66 -6.30 12.69 -10.43
N ARG A 67 -5.68 12.95 -11.59
CA ARG A 67 -6.41 13.17 -12.86
C ARG A 67 -7.22 11.95 -13.28
N TYR A 68 -6.65 10.76 -13.16
CA TYR A 68 -7.33 9.51 -13.50
C TYR A 68 -8.40 9.16 -12.44
N ALA A 69 -8.12 9.42 -11.17
CA ALA A 69 -9.10 9.25 -10.10
C ALA A 69 -10.30 10.19 -10.28
N ALA A 70 -10.07 11.44 -10.73
CA ALA A 70 -11.14 12.39 -11.08
C ALA A 70 -11.98 11.91 -12.27
N GLU A 71 -11.35 11.35 -13.32
CA GLU A 71 -12.04 10.79 -14.48
C GLU A 71 -13.00 9.65 -14.07
N HIS A 72 -12.57 8.80 -13.15
CA HIS A 72 -13.34 7.63 -12.69
C HIS A 72 -14.21 7.88 -11.45
N GLY A 73 -14.15 9.06 -10.84
CA GLY A 73 -14.92 9.40 -9.64
C GLY A 73 -14.50 8.59 -8.42
N ILE A 74 -13.19 8.35 -8.24
CA ILE A 74 -12.62 7.55 -7.15
C ILE A 74 -11.84 8.47 -6.20
N ALA A 75 -12.08 8.36 -4.90
CA ALA A 75 -11.23 8.99 -3.89
C ALA A 75 -9.92 8.20 -3.73
N LEU A 76 -8.80 8.92 -3.54
CA LEU A 76 -7.52 8.29 -3.22
C LEU A 76 -7.18 8.59 -1.75
N VAL A 77 -6.73 7.59 -1.02
CA VAL A 77 -6.21 7.72 0.35
C VAL A 77 -4.77 7.24 0.38
N MET A 78 -3.88 8.10 0.80
CA MET A 78 -2.42 7.92 0.73
C MET A 78 -1.84 8.14 2.14
N PRO A 79 -1.69 7.08 2.96
CA PRO A 79 -1.08 7.19 4.28
C PRO A 79 0.44 7.35 4.21
N ASP A 80 1.03 7.84 5.30
CA ASP A 80 2.47 7.70 5.56
C ASP A 80 2.85 6.21 5.66
N THR A 81 4.11 5.92 5.47
CA THR A 81 4.66 4.54 5.40
C THR A 81 5.08 3.97 6.74
N SER A 82 5.11 4.79 7.77
CA SER A 82 5.45 4.38 9.14
C SER A 82 4.92 5.37 10.18
N PRO A 83 4.88 5.00 11.45
CA PRO A 83 4.86 5.94 12.55
C PRO A 83 6.06 6.89 12.48
N ARG A 84 5.88 8.15 12.98
CA ARG A 84 6.94 9.15 13.09
C ARG A 84 6.74 9.95 14.38
N GLY A 85 7.80 10.58 14.85
CA GLY A 85 7.81 11.37 16.07
C GLY A 85 9.10 11.15 16.85
N ASP A 86 9.36 12.01 17.83
CA ASP A 86 10.61 11.94 18.61
C ASP A 86 10.68 10.68 19.50
N ASP A 87 9.53 10.22 19.99
CA ASP A 87 9.42 9.04 20.83
C ASP A 87 9.29 7.72 20.03
N VAL A 88 9.20 7.79 18.70
CA VAL A 88 9.08 6.61 17.83
C VAL A 88 10.47 6.04 17.56
N ALA A 89 10.64 4.74 17.82
CA ALA A 89 11.89 4.04 17.56
C ALA A 89 12.31 4.14 16.09
N ASP A 90 13.61 4.27 15.85
CA ASP A 90 14.20 4.40 14.52
C ASP A 90 15.57 3.71 14.49
N ASP A 91 16.03 3.39 13.28
CA ASP A 91 17.42 2.99 13.02
C ASP A 91 17.96 3.87 11.88
N PRO A 92 18.62 5.00 12.20
CA PRO A 92 19.07 5.97 11.20
C PRO A 92 20.17 5.45 10.29
N GLU A 93 20.82 4.34 10.63
CA GLU A 93 21.85 3.69 9.79
C GLU A 93 21.21 2.79 8.71
N ARG A 94 19.90 2.53 8.80
CA ARG A 94 19.16 1.65 7.90
C ARG A 94 17.95 2.33 7.30
N TYR A 95 17.90 2.41 5.97
CA TYR A 95 16.73 2.93 5.26
C TYR A 95 15.57 1.93 5.17
N ASP A 96 15.81 0.65 5.43
CA ASP A 96 14.88 -0.47 5.35
C ASP A 96 14.33 -0.92 6.71
N LEU A 97 14.55 -0.14 7.78
CA LEU A 97 14.05 -0.39 9.12
C LEU A 97 13.71 0.92 9.83
N GLY A 98 12.61 0.97 10.58
CA GLY A 98 12.21 2.16 11.33
C GLY A 98 11.41 3.15 10.49
N LYS A 99 11.66 4.44 10.66
CA LYS A 99 10.90 5.53 10.02
C LYS A 99 11.00 5.46 8.50
N GLY A 100 9.85 5.39 7.83
CA GLY A 100 9.76 5.16 6.38
C GLY A 100 9.79 3.69 5.96
N ALA A 101 9.83 2.74 6.90
CA ALA A 101 9.99 1.31 6.66
C ALA A 101 9.07 0.45 7.54
N GLY A 102 7.80 0.82 7.67
CA GLY A 102 6.84 0.09 8.52
C GLY A 102 6.40 -1.27 7.99
N PHE A 103 6.73 -1.62 6.75
CA PHE A 103 6.42 -2.88 6.06
C PHE A 103 4.97 -3.36 6.17
N TYR A 104 4.08 -2.49 6.63
CA TYR A 104 2.65 -2.78 6.77
C TYR A 104 2.36 -4.04 7.57
N VAL A 105 3.18 -4.32 8.58
CA VAL A 105 3.02 -5.40 9.56
C VAL A 105 2.67 -4.83 10.94
N ASN A 106 2.37 -5.70 11.90
CA ASN A 106 2.25 -5.34 13.31
C ASN A 106 3.47 -5.91 14.06
N ALA A 107 4.36 -5.04 14.48
CA ALA A 107 5.54 -5.44 15.23
C ALA A 107 5.17 -6.03 16.59
N THR A 108 5.90 -7.07 17.02
CA THR A 108 5.68 -7.77 18.27
C THR A 108 6.85 -7.63 19.25
N LEU A 109 7.98 -7.12 18.80
CA LEU A 109 9.19 -6.98 19.59
C LEU A 109 9.51 -5.52 19.93
N ALA A 110 9.97 -5.30 21.16
CA ALA A 110 10.53 -4.01 21.55
C ALA A 110 11.83 -3.72 20.76
N PRO A 111 12.11 -2.44 20.43
CA PRO A 111 11.30 -1.26 20.76
C PRO A 111 10.15 -1.00 19.80
N TRP A 112 10.03 -1.74 18.72
CA TRP A 112 9.13 -1.50 17.58
C TRP A 112 7.65 -1.68 17.93
N ALA A 113 7.33 -2.68 18.80
CA ALA A 113 5.96 -3.01 19.18
C ALA A 113 5.18 -1.88 19.85
N SER A 114 5.84 -0.79 20.23
CA SER A 114 5.14 0.38 20.81
C SER A 114 4.37 1.19 19.79
N HIS A 115 4.82 1.20 18.51
CA HIS A 115 4.28 2.10 17.50
C HIS A 115 4.06 1.44 16.11
N TYR A 116 4.83 0.43 15.75
CA TYR A 116 4.82 -0.12 14.37
C TYR A 116 3.69 -1.14 14.16
N HIS A 117 2.45 -0.64 14.11
CA HIS A 117 1.25 -1.41 13.86
C HIS A 117 0.58 -1.00 12.54
N MET A 118 1.39 -0.89 11.49
CA MET A 118 0.94 -0.34 10.20
C MET A 118 -0.13 -1.20 9.51
N TYR A 119 -0.16 -2.51 9.76
CA TYR A 119 -1.22 -3.36 9.23
C TYR A 119 -2.58 -2.99 9.82
N ASP A 120 -2.70 -2.91 11.14
CA ASP A 120 -3.96 -2.55 11.79
C ASP A 120 -4.33 -1.08 11.50
N TYR A 121 -3.34 -0.20 11.39
CA TYR A 121 -3.58 1.17 11.00
C TYR A 121 -4.25 1.26 9.62
N VAL A 122 -3.68 0.60 8.60
CA VAL A 122 -4.17 0.66 7.21
C VAL A 122 -5.48 -0.10 7.01
N ASN A 123 -5.69 -1.21 7.74
CA ASN A 123 -6.83 -2.08 7.52
C ASN A 123 -7.98 -1.88 8.51
N ARG A 124 -7.77 -1.15 9.61
CA ARG A 124 -8.78 -0.90 10.66
C ARG A 124 -8.99 0.59 10.92
N GLU A 125 -8.01 1.28 11.49
CA GLU A 125 -8.18 2.65 11.98
C GLU A 125 -8.39 3.65 10.85
N LEU A 126 -7.51 3.65 9.85
CA LEU A 126 -7.60 4.57 8.72
C LEU A 126 -8.91 4.41 7.93
N PRO A 127 -9.37 3.19 7.55
CA PRO A 127 -10.66 3.02 6.90
C PRO A 127 -11.83 3.55 7.73
N GLN A 128 -11.88 3.26 9.03
CA GLN A 128 -12.94 3.79 9.92
C GLN A 128 -12.93 5.31 9.96
N LEU A 129 -11.76 5.92 10.03
CA LEU A 129 -11.60 7.37 10.02
C LEU A 129 -12.08 7.98 8.69
N ILE A 130 -11.68 7.40 7.56
CA ILE A 130 -12.08 7.84 6.22
C ILE A 130 -13.58 7.68 6.00
N GLU A 131 -14.13 6.52 6.30
CA GLU A 131 -15.55 6.20 6.12
C GLU A 131 -16.48 7.09 6.97
N SER A 132 -16.02 7.52 8.16
CA SER A 132 -16.76 8.40 9.05
C SER A 132 -16.64 9.88 8.73
N SER A 133 -15.57 10.31 8.06
CA SER A 133 -15.22 11.73 7.88
C SER A 133 -15.21 12.22 6.44
N GLN A 134 -15.15 11.30 5.46
CA GLN A 134 -15.07 11.64 4.04
C GLN A 134 -16.30 11.12 3.28
N PRO A 135 -16.67 11.72 2.14
CA PRO A 135 -17.79 11.28 1.33
C PRO A 135 -17.45 10.03 0.51
N VAL A 136 -17.18 8.91 1.19
CA VAL A 136 -16.85 7.64 0.55
C VAL A 136 -17.88 6.54 0.84
N VAL A 137 -17.95 5.54 -0.03
CA VAL A 137 -18.80 4.35 0.12
C VAL A 137 -17.97 3.25 0.78
N ALA A 138 -18.29 2.88 2.01
CA ALA A 138 -17.50 1.99 2.86
C ALA A 138 -17.21 0.60 2.26
N ASP A 139 -18.18 0.01 1.56
CA ASP A 139 -18.06 -1.31 0.95
C ASP A 139 -17.50 -1.30 -0.50
N LYS A 140 -17.18 -0.10 -1.04
CA LYS A 140 -16.56 0.09 -2.35
C LYS A 140 -15.13 0.57 -2.18
N LYS A 141 -14.25 -0.31 -1.68
CA LYS A 141 -12.84 -0.02 -1.47
C LYS A 141 -11.93 -1.03 -2.17
N SER A 142 -10.82 -0.53 -2.68
CA SER A 142 -9.72 -1.28 -3.29
C SER A 142 -8.39 -0.79 -2.75
N ILE A 143 -7.32 -1.54 -3.03
CA ILE A 143 -6.00 -1.23 -2.52
C ILE A 143 -4.93 -1.39 -3.60
N THR A 144 -3.96 -0.48 -3.61
CA THR A 144 -2.79 -0.52 -4.48
C THR A 144 -1.55 -0.07 -3.72
N GLY A 145 -0.38 -0.31 -4.26
CA GLY A 145 0.85 0.19 -3.65
C GLY A 145 2.08 -0.07 -4.51
N HIS A 146 3.21 0.50 -4.08
CA HIS A 146 4.49 0.38 -4.75
C HIS A 146 5.54 -0.22 -3.82
N SER A 147 6.34 -1.19 -4.32
CA SER A 147 7.49 -1.76 -3.60
C SER A 147 7.07 -2.37 -2.24
N MET A 148 7.59 -1.87 -1.13
CA MET A 148 7.10 -2.19 0.22
C MET A 148 5.59 -1.96 0.36
N GLY A 149 5.05 -0.90 -0.24
CA GLY A 149 3.61 -0.64 -0.26
C GLY A 149 2.84 -1.61 -1.16
N GLY A 150 3.47 -2.11 -2.22
CA GLY A 150 2.94 -3.20 -3.04
C GLY A 150 2.81 -4.49 -2.23
N HIS A 151 3.83 -4.84 -1.44
CA HIS A 151 3.75 -5.90 -0.44
C HIS A 151 2.57 -5.66 0.52
N GLY A 152 2.48 -4.45 1.10
CA GLY A 152 1.39 -4.09 2.00
C GLY A 152 0.00 -4.23 1.36
N ALA A 153 -0.16 -3.82 0.11
CA ALA A 153 -1.41 -3.97 -0.63
C ALA A 153 -1.79 -5.44 -0.85
N LEU A 154 -0.81 -6.26 -1.25
CA LEU A 154 -1.03 -7.70 -1.46
C LEU A 154 -1.44 -8.41 -0.16
N ILE A 155 -0.69 -8.24 0.93
CA ILE A 155 -1.02 -8.91 2.19
C ILE A 155 -2.35 -8.41 2.76
N SER A 156 -2.68 -7.12 2.63
CA SER A 156 -3.97 -6.59 3.04
C SER A 156 -5.11 -7.26 2.28
N ALA A 157 -5.02 -7.33 0.96
CA ALA A 157 -6.06 -7.95 0.13
C ALA A 157 -6.26 -9.44 0.41
N LEU A 158 -5.16 -10.17 0.68
CA LEU A 158 -5.20 -11.62 0.93
C LEU A 158 -5.66 -11.98 2.35
N ARG A 159 -5.40 -11.12 3.34
CA ARG A 159 -5.79 -11.37 4.74
C ARG A 159 -7.17 -10.82 5.07
N GLU A 160 -7.57 -9.70 4.47
CA GLU A 160 -8.90 -9.07 4.64
C GLU A 160 -9.90 -9.65 3.63
N GLN A 161 -10.17 -10.94 3.71
CA GLN A 161 -11.01 -11.67 2.76
C GLN A 161 -12.35 -10.96 2.49
N GLY A 162 -12.56 -10.55 1.24
CA GLY A 162 -13.73 -9.77 0.83
C GLY A 162 -13.70 -8.30 1.28
N GLY A 163 -12.66 -7.84 1.97
CA GLY A 163 -12.49 -6.46 2.43
C GLY A 163 -12.16 -5.48 1.31
N TYR A 164 -11.53 -5.95 0.24
CA TYR A 164 -11.18 -5.17 -0.94
C TYR A 164 -11.77 -5.77 -2.20
N ARG A 165 -12.32 -4.94 -3.09
CA ARG A 165 -12.92 -5.37 -4.36
C ARG A 165 -11.89 -5.80 -5.41
N SER A 166 -10.70 -5.24 -5.34
CA SER A 166 -9.55 -5.56 -6.20
C SER A 166 -8.27 -5.11 -5.54
N ALA A 167 -7.15 -5.69 -5.94
CA ALA A 167 -5.82 -5.30 -5.53
C ALA A 167 -4.93 -5.02 -6.72
N SER A 168 -4.00 -4.08 -6.60
CA SER A 168 -2.94 -3.94 -7.59
C SER A 168 -1.61 -3.55 -6.94
N ALA A 169 -0.51 -3.73 -7.66
CA ALA A 169 0.80 -3.38 -7.16
C ALA A 169 1.77 -3.01 -8.28
N PHE A 170 2.67 -2.07 -7.98
CA PHE A 170 3.82 -1.71 -8.79
C PHE A 170 5.08 -2.25 -8.13
N ALA A 171 5.84 -3.08 -8.84
CA ALA A 171 7.11 -3.63 -8.38
C ALA A 171 7.08 -4.11 -6.91
N PRO A 172 6.10 -4.94 -6.50
CA PRO A 172 5.92 -5.33 -5.11
C PRO A 172 7.05 -6.24 -4.61
N ILE A 173 7.35 -6.17 -3.30
CA ILE A 173 8.12 -7.24 -2.64
C ILE A 173 7.17 -8.44 -2.49
N CYS A 174 7.29 -9.43 -3.38
CA CYS A 174 6.33 -10.53 -3.48
C CYS A 174 6.55 -11.64 -2.44
N ASN A 175 7.79 -11.83 -2.00
CA ASN A 175 8.15 -12.92 -1.08
C ASN A 175 9.19 -12.46 -0.06
N PRO A 176 8.80 -11.57 0.87
CA PRO A 176 9.72 -10.97 1.85
C PRO A 176 10.42 -11.99 2.76
N VAL A 177 9.85 -13.15 3.03
CA VAL A 177 10.52 -14.20 3.83
C VAL A 177 11.80 -14.74 3.17
N ASN A 178 12.00 -14.48 1.88
CA ASN A 178 13.12 -14.93 1.08
C ASN A 178 13.89 -13.79 0.40
N CYS A 179 13.86 -12.59 0.96
CA CYS A 179 14.68 -11.47 0.47
C CYS A 179 15.32 -10.69 1.62
N GLY A 180 16.40 -9.98 1.33
CA GLY A 180 17.20 -9.29 2.36
C GLY A 180 16.42 -8.23 3.12
N TRP A 181 15.58 -7.45 2.45
CA TRP A 181 14.74 -6.46 3.12
C TRP A 181 13.73 -7.09 4.09
N GLY A 182 13.08 -8.17 3.66
CA GLY A 182 12.13 -8.88 4.52
C GLY A 182 12.83 -9.56 5.69
N GLU A 183 13.95 -10.25 5.47
CA GLU A 183 14.72 -10.88 6.56
C GLU A 183 15.15 -9.86 7.61
N GLY A 184 15.66 -8.70 7.18
CA GLY A 184 16.09 -7.64 8.10
C GLY A 184 14.94 -7.00 8.86
N CYS A 185 13.85 -6.69 8.19
CA CYS A 185 12.68 -6.04 8.77
C CYS A 185 11.87 -7.01 9.66
N PHE A 186 11.53 -8.20 9.16
CA PHE A 186 10.72 -9.16 9.91
C PHE A 186 11.50 -9.71 11.11
N GLY A 187 12.81 -9.92 10.98
CA GLY A 187 13.66 -10.28 12.11
C GLY A 187 13.59 -9.26 13.25
N ALA A 188 13.65 -7.97 12.91
CA ALA A 188 13.56 -6.89 13.88
C ALA A 188 12.14 -6.71 14.46
N TYR A 189 11.10 -6.75 13.63
CA TYR A 189 9.72 -6.48 14.05
C TYR A 189 9.03 -7.69 14.66
N LEU A 190 9.28 -8.90 14.13
CA LEU A 190 8.51 -10.11 14.45
C LEU A 190 9.34 -11.20 15.16
N GLY A 191 10.69 -11.08 15.17
CA GLY A 191 11.60 -12.06 15.69
C GLY A 191 12.08 -13.08 14.67
N GLU A 192 12.91 -14.04 15.12
CA GLU A 192 13.63 -14.96 14.23
C GLU A 192 12.81 -16.15 13.72
N ASP A 193 11.59 -16.34 14.24
CA ASP A 193 10.72 -17.44 13.84
C ASP A 193 10.09 -17.19 12.46
N LYS A 194 10.72 -17.70 11.42
CA LYS A 194 10.25 -17.55 10.02
C LYS A 194 8.84 -18.11 9.79
N GLN A 195 8.31 -18.98 10.65
CA GLN A 195 6.92 -19.45 10.54
C GLN A 195 5.94 -18.31 10.84
N GLN A 196 6.30 -17.41 11.76
CA GLN A 196 5.51 -16.21 12.06
C GLN A 196 5.52 -15.20 10.91
N TRP A 197 6.53 -15.23 10.04
CA TRP A 197 6.62 -14.31 8.89
C TRP A 197 5.66 -14.68 7.74
N GLN A 198 5.32 -15.97 7.60
CA GLN A 198 4.51 -16.47 6.49
C GLN A 198 3.14 -15.78 6.38
N GLN A 199 2.55 -15.43 7.52
CA GLN A 199 1.29 -14.68 7.54
C GLN A 199 1.40 -13.24 7.01
N TRP A 200 2.61 -12.74 6.85
CA TRP A 200 2.94 -11.40 6.33
C TRP A 200 3.58 -11.47 4.93
N ASP A 201 3.45 -12.58 4.24
CA ASP A 201 4.07 -12.81 2.93
C ASP A 201 3.01 -13.21 1.91
N ALA A 202 2.88 -12.42 0.84
CA ALA A 202 1.86 -12.65 -0.17
C ALA A 202 2.01 -14.00 -0.87
N SER A 203 3.25 -14.39 -1.19
CA SER A 203 3.53 -15.68 -1.82
C SER A 203 3.19 -16.86 -0.91
N GLU A 204 3.54 -16.77 0.38
CA GLU A 204 3.22 -17.82 1.35
C GLU A 204 1.71 -17.90 1.63
N LEU A 205 1.02 -16.76 1.75
CA LEU A 205 -0.44 -16.73 1.88
C LEU A 205 -1.12 -17.37 0.68
N LEU A 206 -0.68 -17.05 -0.53
CA LEU A 206 -1.22 -17.66 -1.75
C LEU A 206 -0.93 -19.15 -1.81
N LYS A 207 0.27 -19.62 -1.48
CA LYS A 207 0.60 -21.06 -1.39
C LYS A 207 -0.28 -21.79 -0.37
N ALA A 208 -0.61 -21.13 0.74
CA ALA A 208 -1.50 -21.66 1.78
C ALA A 208 -2.98 -21.66 1.37
N GLY A 209 -3.33 -21.13 0.21
CA GLY A 209 -4.69 -21.17 -0.32
C GLY A 209 -5.54 -19.92 -0.05
N ALA A 210 -4.94 -18.80 0.35
CA ALA A 210 -5.70 -17.55 0.57
C ALA A 210 -6.49 -17.14 -0.67
N ASP A 211 -7.73 -16.70 -0.49
CA ASP A 211 -8.53 -16.13 -1.56
C ASP A 211 -7.91 -14.82 -2.05
N CYS A 212 -7.85 -14.66 -3.38
CA CYS A 212 -7.27 -13.49 -4.02
C CYS A 212 -8.36 -12.75 -4.80
N PRO A 213 -8.61 -11.47 -4.51
CA PRO A 213 -9.48 -10.67 -5.37
C PRO A 213 -8.80 -10.46 -6.73
N PRO A 214 -9.52 -9.94 -7.75
CA PRO A 214 -8.91 -9.56 -9.01
C PRO A 214 -7.62 -8.76 -8.79
N LEU A 215 -6.53 -9.17 -9.43
CA LEU A 215 -5.18 -8.67 -9.18
C LEU A 215 -4.51 -8.15 -10.45
N LEU A 216 -3.92 -6.95 -10.39
CA LEU A 216 -3.05 -6.39 -11.43
C LEU A 216 -1.68 -6.05 -10.84
N VAL A 217 -0.61 -6.55 -11.43
CA VAL A 217 0.77 -6.22 -11.04
C VAL A 217 1.56 -5.78 -12.26
N ASP A 218 2.27 -4.67 -12.13
CA ASP A 218 3.29 -4.24 -13.08
C ASP A 218 4.67 -4.31 -12.44
N GLN A 219 5.64 -4.83 -13.20
CA GLN A 219 7.05 -4.95 -12.81
C GLN A 219 7.95 -4.44 -13.92
N GLY A 220 8.84 -3.50 -13.62
CA GLY A 220 9.86 -3.04 -14.55
C GLY A 220 10.96 -4.09 -14.74
N GLU A 221 11.32 -4.39 -15.99
CA GLU A 221 12.40 -5.35 -16.27
C GLU A 221 13.80 -4.79 -16.01
N ALA A 222 13.95 -3.45 -16.03
CA ALA A 222 15.22 -2.77 -15.71
C ALA A 222 15.31 -2.38 -14.22
N ASP A 223 14.41 -2.87 -13.39
CA ASP A 223 14.40 -2.62 -11.96
C ASP A 223 15.59 -3.32 -11.28
N THR A 224 16.46 -2.54 -10.65
CA THR A 224 17.67 -3.06 -10.01
C THR A 224 17.41 -3.93 -8.77
N PHE A 225 16.20 -3.86 -8.20
CA PHE A 225 15.77 -4.68 -7.06
C PHE A 225 15.09 -5.99 -7.47
N LEU A 226 14.79 -6.15 -8.76
CA LEU A 226 13.98 -7.27 -9.28
C LEU A 226 14.53 -8.63 -8.85
N ALA A 227 15.84 -8.85 -9.02
CA ALA A 227 16.46 -10.14 -8.77
C ALA A 227 16.59 -10.47 -7.27
N ASP A 228 16.95 -9.47 -6.45
CA ASP A 228 17.41 -9.73 -5.08
C ASP A 228 16.31 -9.48 -4.03
N GLN A 229 15.33 -8.61 -4.34
CA GLN A 229 14.37 -8.14 -3.33
C GLN A 229 12.92 -8.40 -3.70
N LEU A 230 12.54 -8.33 -4.99
CA LEU A 230 11.11 -8.31 -5.35
C LEU A 230 10.51 -9.69 -5.57
N ASN A 231 11.29 -10.65 -6.06
CA ASN A 231 10.86 -12.04 -6.27
C ASN A 231 9.57 -12.17 -7.11
N THR A 232 9.39 -11.32 -8.12
CA THR A 232 8.16 -11.24 -8.93
C THR A 232 7.86 -12.57 -9.64
N GLN A 233 8.88 -13.33 -10.06
CA GLN A 233 8.69 -14.63 -10.70
C GLN A 233 7.95 -15.63 -9.78
N THR A 234 8.22 -15.61 -8.48
CA THR A 234 7.50 -16.43 -7.50
C THR A 234 6.00 -16.15 -7.52
N LEU A 235 5.61 -14.88 -7.58
CA LEU A 235 4.20 -14.51 -7.68
C LEU A 235 3.57 -14.97 -9.00
N ILE A 236 4.27 -14.80 -10.12
CA ILE A 236 3.82 -15.26 -11.45
C ILE A 236 3.52 -16.75 -11.43
N ASP A 237 4.45 -17.55 -10.92
CA ASP A 237 4.34 -19.00 -10.89
C ASP A 237 3.15 -19.46 -10.04
N ILE A 238 2.96 -18.86 -8.85
CA ILE A 238 1.83 -19.18 -7.97
C ILE A 238 0.49 -18.79 -8.60
N CYS A 239 0.41 -17.60 -9.21
CA CYS A 239 -0.81 -17.15 -9.88
C CYS A 239 -1.21 -18.11 -11.02
N ALA A 240 -0.22 -18.56 -11.80
CA ALA A 240 -0.45 -19.51 -12.89
C ALA A 240 -0.87 -20.90 -12.38
N GLU A 241 -0.19 -21.46 -11.36
CA GLU A 241 -0.48 -22.75 -10.75
C GLU A 241 -1.90 -22.77 -10.17
N ARG A 242 -2.26 -21.73 -9.43
CA ARG A 242 -3.58 -21.60 -8.80
C ARG A 242 -4.68 -21.10 -9.74
N LYS A 243 -4.35 -20.70 -10.97
CA LYS A 243 -5.29 -20.13 -11.95
C LYS A 243 -6.08 -18.95 -11.37
N LEU A 244 -5.38 -18.03 -10.71
CA LEU A 244 -5.98 -16.84 -10.10
C LEU A 244 -6.46 -15.86 -11.17
N ASP A 245 -7.47 -15.04 -10.84
CA ASP A 245 -7.83 -13.86 -11.63
C ASP A 245 -6.78 -12.75 -11.41
N ALA A 246 -5.60 -12.97 -11.98
CA ALA A 246 -4.43 -12.16 -11.81
C ALA A 246 -3.74 -11.88 -13.15
N THR A 247 -3.37 -10.64 -13.35
CA THR A 247 -2.55 -10.19 -14.47
C THR A 247 -1.24 -9.64 -13.92
N VAL A 248 -0.12 -10.29 -14.23
CA VAL A 248 1.23 -9.80 -13.88
C VAL A 248 1.94 -9.46 -15.18
N ARG A 249 2.32 -8.18 -15.35
CA ARG A 249 2.94 -7.66 -16.56
C ARG A 249 4.38 -7.27 -16.29
N MET A 250 5.30 -7.77 -17.13
CA MET A 250 6.69 -7.31 -17.17
C MET A 250 6.78 -6.14 -18.16
N GLN A 251 7.29 -5.01 -17.71
CA GLN A 251 7.36 -3.78 -18.50
C GLN A 251 8.79 -3.54 -18.98
N PRO A 252 9.08 -3.73 -20.29
CA PRO A 252 10.43 -3.62 -20.82
C PRO A 252 11.06 -2.25 -20.59
N ASN A 253 12.32 -2.25 -20.11
CA ASN A 253 13.14 -1.07 -19.87
C ASN A 253 12.66 -0.11 -18.75
N TYR A 254 11.58 -0.40 -18.06
CA TYR A 254 11.17 0.38 -16.90
C TYR A 254 11.94 -0.02 -15.64
N ASP A 255 12.25 0.97 -14.82
CA ASP A 255 12.95 0.85 -13.55
C ASP A 255 12.00 0.79 -12.33
N HIS A 256 12.51 1.11 -11.12
CA HIS A 256 11.74 1.15 -9.86
C HIS A 256 11.17 2.53 -9.52
N SER A 257 11.32 3.51 -10.39
CA SER A 257 11.05 4.91 -10.07
C SER A 257 9.58 5.32 -10.24
N TYR A 258 9.27 6.55 -9.83
CA TYR A 258 7.96 7.16 -10.10
C TYR A 258 7.72 7.43 -11.59
N TYR A 259 8.74 7.43 -12.45
CA TYR A 259 8.53 7.47 -13.92
C TYR A 259 7.84 6.20 -14.41
N PHE A 260 8.20 5.05 -13.85
CA PHE A 260 7.49 3.79 -14.08
C PHE A 260 6.05 3.87 -13.57
N ILE A 261 5.84 4.25 -12.31
CA ILE A 261 4.49 4.35 -11.72
C ILE A 261 3.61 5.30 -12.54
N SER A 262 4.09 6.51 -12.85
CA SER A 262 3.31 7.52 -13.57
C SER A 262 2.93 7.09 -15.00
N SER A 263 3.69 6.18 -15.59
CA SER A 263 3.39 5.63 -16.91
C SER A 263 2.19 4.68 -16.90
N PHE A 264 1.94 3.97 -15.80
CA PHE A 264 0.91 2.93 -15.74
C PHE A 264 -0.20 3.18 -14.71
N ILE A 265 -0.08 4.21 -13.85
CA ILE A 265 -1.06 4.49 -12.79
C ILE A 265 -2.49 4.67 -13.32
N GLY A 266 -2.64 5.23 -14.53
CA GLY A 266 -3.94 5.39 -15.17
C GLY A 266 -4.62 4.04 -15.45
N GLU A 267 -3.86 3.04 -15.90
CA GLU A 267 -4.38 1.70 -16.15
C GLU A 267 -4.76 0.99 -14.85
N HIS A 268 -3.98 1.16 -13.77
CA HIS A 268 -4.32 0.64 -12.45
C HIS A 268 -5.60 1.26 -11.91
N ILE A 269 -5.76 2.58 -12.00
CA ILE A 269 -6.99 3.25 -11.57
C ILE A 269 -8.20 2.78 -12.40
N ALA A 270 -8.05 2.64 -13.72
CA ALA A 270 -9.09 2.12 -14.61
C ALA A 270 -9.45 0.66 -14.28
N PHE A 271 -8.44 -0.15 -13.93
CA PHE A 271 -8.66 -1.52 -13.44
C PHE A 271 -9.53 -1.52 -12.17
N HIS A 272 -9.15 -0.73 -11.16
CA HIS A 272 -9.93 -0.64 -9.92
C HIS A 272 -11.35 -0.09 -10.18
N ALA A 273 -11.51 0.88 -11.07
CA ALA A 273 -12.80 1.44 -11.40
C ALA A 273 -13.83 0.40 -11.88
N LYS A 274 -13.38 -0.63 -12.61
CA LYS A 274 -14.25 -1.74 -13.06
C LYS A 274 -14.78 -2.59 -11.91
N HIS A 275 -14.03 -2.72 -10.83
CA HIS A 275 -14.38 -3.53 -9.67
C HIS A 275 -15.06 -2.74 -8.54
N LEU A 276 -15.03 -1.41 -8.63
CA LEU A 276 -15.64 -0.49 -7.66
C LEU A 276 -17.03 0.03 -8.06
N GLN A 277 -17.54 -0.42 -9.19
CA GLN A 277 -18.88 -0.05 -9.69
C GLN A 277 -20.01 -0.55 -8.82
#